data_df47862000221f8bd272909076f6b596
#
_entry.id   df47862000221f8bd272909076f6b596
#
_cell.length_a   1.000
_cell.length_b   1.000
_cell.length_c   1.000
_cell.angle_alpha   90.00
_cell.angle_beta   90.00
_cell.angle_gamma   90.00
#
_symmetry.space_group_name_H-M   'P 1'
#
loop_
_entity.id
_entity.type
_entity.pdbx_description
1 polymer ?
#
loop_
_entity_poly.entity_id
_entity_poly.type
_entity_poly.pdbx_seq_one_letter_code
_entity_poly.pdbx_strand_id
1 'polypeptide(L)'
;MHALHSLRIQLAVDGSEHSVSATRLIGDLPLPPGSQVTALGVLAPLRPPGRAALMAALNEVEMHLKARGIQVNTGLLHGHPAEALIDFASEHPPELMVVGAKGLHATMGILLGGVAQQIVEHARWPVLVVRAPYSELQRVLLAIDGSPDSQRTVEYLARFPLPENVDVHVIHVVPPLPVTTLSSAAIPVDASKYWESSGRTPELDEEEARSILSNT
;
A
#
# COMPACT_ATOMS: atom_id res chain seq x y z
N MET A 1 -2.64 24.00 -5.60
CA MET A 1 -1.64 23.31 -4.77
C MET A 1 -2.35 22.85 -3.51
N HIS A 2 -2.78 21.57 -3.43
CA HIS A 2 -3.32 21.02 -2.19
C HIS A 2 -2.14 20.84 -1.23
N ALA A 3 -2.20 21.51 -0.08
CA ALA A 3 -1.20 21.32 0.96
C ALA A 3 -1.28 19.85 1.40
N LEU A 4 -0.21 19.09 1.18
CA LEU A 4 -0.09 17.73 1.70
C LEU A 4 -0.21 17.82 3.22
N HIS A 5 -1.17 17.11 3.82
CA HIS A 5 -1.32 17.05 5.27
C HIS A 5 -0.31 16.05 5.84
N SER A 6 0.09 16.27 7.09
CA SER A 6 1.00 15.35 7.80
C SER A 6 0.43 13.94 7.85
N LEU A 7 1.27 12.93 7.64
CA LEU A 7 0.89 11.52 7.64
C LEU A 7 1.27 10.82 8.95
N ARG A 8 0.36 10.00 9.46
CA ARG A 8 0.61 9.04 10.54
C ARG A 8 0.83 7.67 9.93
N ILE A 9 2.05 7.19 9.98
CA ILE A 9 2.47 5.92 9.38
C ILE A 9 2.72 4.91 10.49
N GLN A 10 2.13 3.72 10.39
CA GLN A 10 2.47 2.57 11.23
C GLN A 10 3.38 1.63 10.45
N LEU A 11 4.59 1.39 10.96
CA LEU A 11 5.58 0.51 10.35
C LEU A 11 5.77 -0.75 11.17
N ALA A 12 5.55 -1.91 10.57
CA ALA A 12 5.85 -3.20 11.18
C ALA A 12 7.34 -3.54 11.04
N VAL A 13 8.00 -3.88 12.16
CA VAL A 13 9.43 -4.14 12.23
C VAL A 13 9.70 -5.51 12.84
N ASP A 14 10.41 -6.37 12.11
CA ASP A 14 10.83 -7.69 12.58
C ASP A 14 12.34 -7.96 12.36
N GLY A 15 13.06 -6.98 11.80
CA GLY A 15 14.48 -7.07 11.47
C GLY A 15 14.78 -7.85 10.19
N SER A 16 13.78 -8.28 9.41
CA SER A 16 13.99 -8.90 8.10
C SER A 16 14.48 -7.90 7.05
N GLU A 17 15.07 -8.38 5.97
CA GLU A 17 15.43 -7.54 4.81
C GLU A 17 14.26 -6.72 4.28
N HIS A 18 13.05 -7.30 4.32
CA HIS A 18 11.84 -6.65 3.87
C HIS A 18 11.41 -5.50 4.79
N SER A 19 11.55 -5.66 6.11
CA SER A 19 11.27 -4.56 7.05
C SER A 19 12.33 -3.46 6.99
N VAL A 20 13.59 -3.82 6.73
CA VAL A 20 14.66 -2.84 6.46
C VAL A 20 14.38 -2.08 5.16
N SER A 21 13.94 -2.77 4.10
CA SER A 21 13.55 -2.15 2.83
C SER A 21 12.35 -1.21 3.00
N ALA A 22 11.38 -1.58 3.84
CA ALA A 22 10.24 -0.74 4.19
C ALA A 22 10.68 0.56 4.90
N THR A 23 11.63 0.44 5.82
CA THR A 23 12.22 1.60 6.51
C THR A 23 12.91 2.56 5.55
N ARG A 24 13.69 2.03 4.59
CA ARG A 24 14.38 2.84 3.58
C ARG A 24 13.38 3.55 2.68
N LEU A 25 12.35 2.84 2.19
CA LEU A 25 11.31 3.44 1.36
C LEU A 25 10.64 4.61 2.09
N ILE A 26 10.22 4.45 3.35
CA ILE A 26 9.64 5.56 4.12
C ILE A 26 10.62 6.74 4.23
N GLY A 27 11.90 6.45 4.44
CA GLY A 27 12.94 7.48 4.53
C GLY A 27 13.17 8.27 3.24
N ASP A 28 12.83 7.69 2.09
CA ASP A 28 12.99 8.31 0.76
C ASP A 28 11.71 9.02 0.29
N LEU A 29 10.56 8.83 0.96
CA LEU A 29 9.35 9.58 0.66
C LEU A 29 9.47 11.05 1.10
N PRO A 30 9.04 12.02 0.28
CA PRO A 30 8.99 13.43 0.65
C PRO A 30 7.83 13.71 1.61
N LEU A 31 7.92 13.16 2.82
CA LEU A 31 6.84 13.27 3.81
C LEU A 31 6.61 14.73 4.20
N PRO A 32 5.35 15.18 4.28
CA PRO A 32 5.00 16.53 4.71
C PRO A 32 5.49 16.81 6.14
N PRO A 33 5.80 18.07 6.48
CA PRO A 33 6.17 18.46 7.83
C PRO A 33 5.12 18.04 8.87
N GLY A 34 5.57 17.50 10.00
CA GLY A 34 4.69 17.00 11.05
C GLY A 34 4.24 15.55 10.86
N SER A 35 4.66 14.88 9.77
CA SER A 35 4.42 13.44 9.62
C SER A 35 5.15 12.64 10.71
N GLN A 36 4.49 11.57 11.15
CA GLN A 36 5.00 10.70 12.23
C GLN A 36 5.01 9.24 11.79
N VAL A 37 6.06 8.53 12.19
CA VAL A 37 6.17 7.08 12.03
C VAL A 37 6.12 6.42 13.39
N THR A 38 5.17 5.48 13.59
CA THR A 38 5.15 4.58 14.74
C THR A 38 5.68 3.22 14.29
N ALA A 39 6.92 2.92 14.66
CA ALA A 39 7.59 1.66 14.36
C ALA A 39 7.30 0.63 15.46
N LEU A 40 6.69 -0.50 15.09
CA LEU A 40 6.19 -1.51 16.01
C LEU A 40 6.84 -2.87 15.74
N GLY A 41 7.49 -3.41 16.77
CA GLY A 41 7.89 -4.80 16.82
C GLY A 41 6.87 -5.63 17.57
N VAL A 42 6.65 -6.88 17.20
CA VAL A 42 5.74 -7.78 17.92
C VAL A 42 6.51 -8.97 18.47
N LEU A 43 6.50 -9.13 19.78
CA LEU A 43 7.07 -10.27 20.46
C LEU A 43 6.04 -11.42 20.47
N ALA A 44 6.21 -12.35 19.55
CA ALA A 44 5.36 -13.54 19.48
C ALA A 44 5.81 -14.60 20.49
N PRO A 45 4.88 -15.29 21.16
CA PRO A 45 5.22 -16.38 22.08
C PRO A 45 6.00 -17.48 21.36
N LEU A 46 7.14 -17.89 21.92
CA LEU A 46 7.96 -19.02 21.46
C LEU A 46 8.44 -18.93 19.98
N ARG A 47 8.48 -17.73 19.41
CA ARG A 47 8.96 -17.50 18.04
C ARG A 47 10.02 -16.39 18.00
N PRO A 48 11.11 -16.55 17.22
CA PRO A 48 12.01 -15.45 16.92
C PRO A 48 11.30 -14.38 16.03
N PRO A 49 11.80 -13.13 16.06
CA PRO A 49 12.98 -12.70 16.82
C PRO A 49 12.69 -12.53 18.31
N GLY A 50 13.72 -12.74 19.14
CA GLY A 50 13.63 -12.46 20.58
C GLY A 50 13.62 -10.94 20.85
N ARG A 51 13.27 -10.56 22.09
CA ARG A 51 13.15 -9.16 22.53
C ARG A 51 14.39 -8.30 22.17
N ALA A 52 15.60 -8.82 22.41
CA ALA A 52 16.82 -8.07 22.15
C ALA A 52 17.00 -7.75 20.66
N ALA A 53 16.72 -8.70 19.77
CA ALA A 53 16.80 -8.50 18.32
C ALA A 53 15.75 -7.52 17.81
N LEU A 54 14.50 -7.58 18.31
CA LEU A 54 13.46 -6.61 17.98
C LEU A 54 13.83 -5.19 18.44
N MET A 55 14.35 -5.05 19.65
CA MET A 55 14.77 -3.75 20.17
C MET A 55 15.93 -3.18 19.33
N ALA A 56 16.89 -4.01 18.93
CA ALA A 56 17.99 -3.59 18.04
C ALA A 56 17.43 -3.10 16.67
N ALA A 57 16.51 -3.87 16.06
CA ALA A 57 15.88 -3.48 14.79
C ALA A 57 15.08 -2.17 14.94
N LEU A 58 14.31 -1.99 16.03
CA LEU A 58 13.58 -0.74 16.28
C LEU A 58 14.52 0.46 16.44
N ASN A 59 15.65 0.28 17.14
CA ASN A 59 16.65 1.33 17.30
C ASN A 59 17.29 1.72 15.95
N GLU A 60 17.57 0.75 15.08
CA GLU A 60 18.08 1.01 13.71
C GLU A 60 17.07 1.80 12.88
N VAL A 61 15.78 1.42 12.93
CA VAL A 61 14.70 2.15 12.27
C VAL A 61 14.63 3.59 12.77
N GLU A 62 14.65 3.77 14.08
CA GLU A 62 14.59 5.10 14.71
C GLU A 62 15.76 5.99 14.28
N MET A 63 17.00 5.47 14.33
CA MET A 63 18.18 6.20 13.89
C MET A 63 18.10 6.57 12.41
N HIS A 64 17.69 5.62 11.56
CA HIS A 64 17.62 5.81 10.12
C HIS A 64 16.61 6.90 9.72
N LEU A 65 15.42 6.88 10.28
CA LEU A 65 14.36 7.83 9.96
C LEU A 65 14.58 9.20 10.61
N LYS A 66 15.08 9.25 11.85
CA LYS A 66 15.46 10.51 12.52
C LYS A 66 16.57 11.25 11.77
N ALA A 67 17.54 10.53 11.20
CA ALA A 67 18.60 11.14 10.37
C ALA A 67 18.03 11.82 9.12
N ARG A 68 16.80 11.51 8.71
CA ARG A 68 16.05 12.15 7.60
C ARG A 68 15.05 13.20 8.08
N GLY A 69 15.07 13.54 9.36
CA GLY A 69 14.18 14.54 9.96
C GLY A 69 12.76 14.06 10.23
N ILE A 70 12.50 12.75 10.12
CA ILE A 70 11.18 12.16 10.36
C ILE A 70 10.99 11.93 11.88
N GLN A 71 9.82 12.29 12.40
CA GLN A 71 9.46 12.00 13.79
C GLN A 71 9.12 10.51 13.94
N VAL A 72 9.79 9.83 14.87
CA VAL A 72 9.63 8.38 15.09
C VAL A 72 9.33 8.07 16.55
N ASN A 73 8.28 7.28 16.75
CA ASN A 73 8.00 6.59 18.00
C ASN A 73 8.22 5.10 17.80
N THR A 74 8.78 4.42 18.78
CA THR A 74 8.98 2.97 18.74
C THR A 74 8.17 2.28 19.82
N GLY A 75 7.65 1.10 19.51
CA GLY A 75 6.88 0.30 20.45
C GLY A 75 7.10 -1.19 20.29
N LEU A 76 6.95 -1.93 21.40
CA LEU A 76 7.00 -3.39 21.42
C LEU A 76 5.65 -3.91 21.88
N LEU A 77 4.96 -4.62 20.99
CA LEU A 77 3.70 -5.30 21.24
C LEU A 77 3.94 -6.77 21.61
N HIS A 78 2.93 -7.43 22.13
CA HIS A 78 2.94 -8.84 22.49
C HIS A 78 1.76 -9.55 21.82
N GLY A 79 1.98 -10.76 21.32
CA GLY A 79 0.90 -11.57 20.76
C GLY A 79 1.16 -12.07 19.35
N HIS A 80 0.10 -12.33 18.61
CA HIS A 80 0.18 -12.70 17.19
C HIS A 80 0.44 -11.44 16.33
N PRO A 81 1.49 -11.43 15.50
CA PRO A 81 1.95 -10.20 14.87
C PRO A 81 0.89 -9.44 14.08
N ALA A 82 0.09 -10.11 13.24
CA ALA A 82 -0.92 -9.42 12.45
C ALA A 82 -2.04 -8.85 13.32
N GLU A 83 -2.56 -9.63 14.27
CA GLU A 83 -3.60 -9.22 15.20
C GLU A 83 -3.14 -8.03 16.05
N ALA A 84 -1.98 -8.14 16.69
CA ALA A 84 -1.46 -7.07 17.55
C ALA A 84 -1.24 -5.75 16.78
N LEU A 85 -0.80 -5.81 15.52
CA LEU A 85 -0.62 -4.64 14.67
C LEU A 85 -1.96 -4.01 14.25
N ILE A 86 -2.98 -4.82 13.95
CA ILE A 86 -4.33 -4.36 13.58
C ILE A 86 -5.06 -3.80 14.80
N ASP A 87 -4.94 -4.42 15.97
CA ASP A 87 -5.54 -3.95 17.21
C ASP A 87 -4.94 -2.59 17.62
N PHE A 88 -3.62 -2.46 17.55
CA PHE A 88 -2.97 -1.19 17.79
C PHE A 88 -3.43 -0.11 16.81
N ALA A 89 -3.56 -0.44 15.51
CA ALA A 89 -4.08 0.47 14.51
C ALA A 89 -5.54 0.87 14.78
N SER A 90 -6.35 0.00 15.36
CA SER A 90 -7.74 0.29 15.72
C SER A 90 -7.85 1.31 16.86
N GLU A 91 -6.91 1.27 17.81
CA GLU A 91 -6.81 2.23 18.89
C GLU A 91 -6.13 3.55 18.47
N HIS A 92 -5.18 3.45 17.54
CA HIS A 92 -4.36 4.55 17.03
C HIS A 92 -4.39 4.59 15.52
N PRO A 93 -5.51 5.01 14.88
CA PRO A 93 -5.72 4.90 13.44
C PRO A 93 -4.62 5.57 12.62
N PRO A 94 -3.82 4.81 11.85
CA PRO A 94 -2.85 5.35 10.92
C PRO A 94 -3.52 5.78 9.61
N GLU A 95 -2.83 6.59 8.82
CA GLU A 95 -3.21 6.91 7.44
C GLU A 95 -2.54 5.98 6.44
N LEU A 96 -1.49 5.27 6.90
CA LEU A 96 -0.80 4.25 6.14
C LEU A 96 -0.20 3.19 7.08
N MET A 97 -0.48 1.92 6.79
CA MET A 97 0.25 0.80 7.38
C MET A 97 1.33 0.34 6.41
N VAL A 98 2.57 0.17 6.89
CA VAL A 98 3.68 -0.31 6.07
C VAL A 98 4.22 -1.60 6.66
N VAL A 99 4.36 -2.63 5.82
CA VAL A 99 4.80 -3.95 6.23
C VAL A 99 5.75 -4.56 5.20
N GLY A 100 6.77 -5.28 5.65
CA GLY A 100 7.60 -6.08 4.78
C GLY A 100 6.80 -7.24 4.17
N ALA A 101 7.00 -7.52 2.87
CA ALA A 101 6.30 -8.59 2.16
C ALA A 101 6.52 -9.96 2.79
N LYS A 102 7.67 -10.17 3.44
CA LYS A 102 8.04 -11.43 4.10
C LYS A 102 8.78 -11.12 5.40
N GLY A 103 8.55 -11.93 6.42
CA GLY A 103 9.31 -11.89 7.66
C GLY A 103 10.53 -12.81 7.63
N LEU A 104 11.21 -12.91 8.77
CA LEU A 104 12.45 -13.69 8.96
C LEU A 104 12.35 -15.19 8.58
N HIS A 105 11.13 -15.75 8.56
CA HIS A 105 10.92 -17.19 8.32
C HIS A 105 10.21 -17.49 6.99
N ALA A 106 10.28 -16.58 6.02
CA ALA A 106 9.60 -16.77 4.75
C ALA A 106 10.25 -17.85 3.89
N THR A 107 9.46 -18.80 3.41
CA THR A 107 9.89 -19.83 2.47
C THR A 107 10.11 -19.26 1.07
N MET A 108 11.09 -19.77 0.34
CA MET A 108 11.31 -19.41 -1.06
C MET A 108 10.05 -19.74 -1.90
N GLY A 109 9.70 -18.85 -2.83
CA GLY A 109 8.53 -19.00 -3.72
C GLY A 109 7.21 -18.40 -3.22
N ILE A 110 7.09 -18.04 -1.95
CA ILE A 110 5.89 -17.36 -1.43
C ILE A 110 5.95 -15.86 -1.80
N LEU A 111 4.90 -15.34 -2.42
CA LEU A 111 4.81 -13.92 -2.81
C LEU A 111 4.63 -13.02 -1.59
N LEU A 112 3.80 -13.44 -0.62
CA LEU A 112 3.42 -12.70 0.57
C LEU A 112 3.51 -13.60 1.79
N GLY A 113 4.18 -13.15 2.85
CA GLY A 113 4.24 -13.84 4.13
C GLY A 113 2.93 -13.75 4.90
N GLY A 114 2.69 -14.69 5.82
CA GLY A 114 1.41 -14.79 6.53
C GLY A 114 0.99 -13.52 7.28
N VAL A 115 1.94 -12.78 7.88
CA VAL A 115 1.62 -11.52 8.57
C VAL A 115 1.16 -10.44 7.59
N ALA A 116 1.91 -10.25 6.48
CA ALA A 116 1.55 -9.28 5.46
C ALA A 116 0.20 -9.63 4.79
N GLN A 117 -0.04 -10.92 4.52
CA GLN A 117 -1.31 -11.38 3.97
C GLN A 117 -2.48 -11.07 4.91
N GLN A 118 -2.39 -11.43 6.18
CA GLN A 118 -3.44 -11.15 7.16
C GLN A 118 -3.69 -9.65 7.35
N ILE A 119 -2.64 -8.83 7.33
CA ILE A 119 -2.82 -7.37 7.39
C ILE A 119 -3.57 -6.87 6.16
N VAL A 120 -3.20 -7.27 4.94
CA VAL A 120 -3.88 -6.86 3.69
C VAL A 120 -5.35 -7.31 3.68
N GLU A 121 -5.66 -8.50 4.18
CA GLU A 121 -7.02 -9.05 4.22
C GLU A 121 -7.94 -8.37 5.26
N HIS A 122 -7.38 -7.86 6.38
CA HIS A 122 -8.17 -7.41 7.51
C HIS A 122 -8.00 -5.93 7.87
N ALA A 123 -6.98 -5.24 7.34
CA ALA A 123 -6.79 -3.83 7.61
C ALA A 123 -7.88 -2.97 6.96
N ARG A 124 -8.30 -1.93 7.70
CA ARG A 124 -9.27 -0.93 7.23
C ARG A 124 -8.59 0.35 6.72
N TRP A 125 -7.29 0.35 6.74
CA TRP A 125 -6.43 1.46 6.33
C TRP A 125 -5.64 1.08 5.10
N PRO A 126 -5.13 2.02 4.32
CA PRO A 126 -4.20 1.75 3.23
C PRO A 126 -3.00 0.95 3.74
N VAL A 127 -2.61 -0.09 3.00
CA VAL A 127 -1.48 -0.96 3.33
C VAL A 127 -0.45 -0.91 2.21
N LEU A 128 0.77 -0.56 2.56
CA LEU A 128 1.92 -0.63 1.67
C LEU A 128 2.77 -1.85 2.03
N VAL A 129 2.84 -2.80 1.10
CA VAL A 129 3.66 -4.00 1.25
C VAL A 129 4.97 -3.83 0.51
N VAL A 130 6.08 -3.84 1.24
CA VAL A 130 7.40 -3.58 0.67
C VAL A 130 8.21 -4.87 0.50
N ARG A 131 8.73 -5.07 -0.70
CA ARG A 131 9.61 -6.21 -1.04
C ARG A 131 11.06 -5.80 -1.04
N ALA A 132 11.92 -6.66 -0.49
CA ALA A 132 13.36 -6.54 -0.64
C ALA A 132 13.84 -7.16 -1.98
N PRO A 133 14.95 -6.66 -2.55
CA PRO A 133 15.61 -5.42 -2.15
C PRO A 133 14.83 -4.17 -2.64
N TYR A 134 14.83 -3.11 -1.85
CA TYR A 134 14.37 -1.80 -2.26
C TYR A 134 15.58 -0.93 -2.60
N SER A 135 15.56 -0.27 -3.73
CA SER A 135 16.56 0.70 -4.16
C SER A 135 16.00 2.12 -4.18
N GLU A 136 14.96 2.34 -5.00
CA GLU A 136 14.26 3.62 -5.10
C GLU A 136 12.86 3.41 -5.72
N LEU A 137 11.96 4.36 -5.53
CA LEU A 137 10.66 4.39 -6.18
C LEU A 137 10.75 5.19 -7.48
N GLN A 138 10.66 4.51 -8.61
CA GLN A 138 10.76 5.13 -9.94
C GLN A 138 9.44 5.12 -10.69
N ARG A 139 8.61 4.10 -10.47
CA ARG A 139 7.37 3.92 -11.22
C ARG A 139 6.25 3.42 -10.33
N VAL A 140 5.06 3.96 -10.55
CA VAL A 140 3.81 3.51 -9.94
C VAL A 140 2.88 3.02 -11.06
N LEU A 141 2.28 1.87 -10.88
CA LEU A 141 1.23 1.34 -11.73
C LEU A 141 -0.08 1.39 -10.95
N LEU A 142 -1.01 2.24 -11.36
CA LEU A 142 -2.34 2.35 -10.79
C LEU A 142 -3.32 1.52 -11.62
N ALA A 143 -3.84 0.45 -11.04
CA ALA A 143 -4.86 -0.38 -11.68
C ALA A 143 -6.25 0.05 -11.19
N ILE A 144 -7.14 0.35 -12.12
CA ILE A 144 -8.52 0.76 -11.84
C ILE A 144 -9.50 -0.11 -12.64
N ASP A 145 -10.69 -0.31 -12.10
CA ASP A 145 -11.78 -1.08 -12.72
C ASP A 145 -13.10 -0.29 -12.80
N GLY A 146 -13.05 1.02 -12.42
CA GLY A 146 -14.23 1.89 -12.35
C GLY A 146 -15.11 1.64 -11.13
N SER A 147 -14.69 0.81 -10.16
CA SER A 147 -15.40 0.61 -8.90
C SER A 147 -15.22 1.80 -7.94
N PRO A 148 -16.11 1.97 -6.95
CA PRO A 148 -15.91 2.97 -5.89
C PRO A 148 -14.61 2.76 -5.10
N ASP A 149 -14.12 1.53 -5.02
CA ASP A 149 -12.85 1.21 -4.34
C ASP A 149 -11.65 1.67 -5.15
N SER A 150 -11.67 1.47 -6.47
CA SER A 150 -10.62 1.98 -7.35
C SER A 150 -10.59 3.50 -7.37
N GLN A 151 -11.75 4.17 -7.30
CA GLN A 151 -11.82 5.62 -7.20
C GLN A 151 -11.19 6.14 -5.90
N ARG A 152 -11.46 5.49 -4.76
CA ARG A 152 -10.77 5.80 -3.48
C ARG A 152 -9.26 5.61 -3.57
N THR A 153 -8.81 4.61 -4.35
CA THR A 153 -7.38 4.38 -4.56
C THR A 153 -6.74 5.51 -5.36
N VAL A 154 -7.41 6.02 -6.41
CA VAL A 154 -6.98 7.20 -7.17
C VAL A 154 -6.86 8.43 -6.26
N GLU A 155 -7.91 8.72 -5.47
CA GLU A 155 -7.92 9.85 -4.53
C GLU A 155 -6.83 9.74 -3.46
N TYR A 156 -6.52 8.53 -3.02
CA TYR A 156 -5.44 8.29 -2.07
C TYR A 156 -4.07 8.54 -2.71
N LEU A 157 -3.84 8.01 -3.93
CA LEU A 157 -2.58 8.19 -4.66
C LEU A 157 -2.32 9.67 -4.99
N ALA A 158 -3.37 10.42 -5.36
CA ALA A 158 -3.26 11.85 -5.65
C ALA A 158 -2.77 12.70 -4.46
N ARG A 159 -2.92 12.18 -3.24
CA ARG A 159 -2.44 12.83 -2.00
C ARG A 159 -1.23 12.15 -1.40
N PHE A 160 -0.78 11.03 -1.97
CA PHE A 160 0.37 10.30 -1.49
C PHE A 160 1.67 11.05 -1.86
N PRO A 161 2.61 11.21 -0.92
CA PRO A 161 3.84 11.94 -1.17
C PRO A 161 4.80 11.12 -2.04
N LEU A 162 4.64 11.23 -3.36
CA LEU A 162 5.55 10.62 -4.33
C LEU A 162 6.76 11.53 -4.57
N PRO A 163 7.97 10.97 -4.77
CA PRO A 163 9.10 11.73 -5.29
C PRO A 163 8.79 12.35 -6.66
N GLU A 164 9.36 13.53 -6.96
CA GLU A 164 9.06 14.31 -8.17
C GLU A 164 9.38 13.59 -9.49
N ASN A 165 10.28 12.62 -9.47
CA ASN A 165 10.74 11.86 -10.65
C ASN A 165 10.04 10.51 -10.82
N VAL A 166 8.90 10.27 -10.14
CA VAL A 166 8.16 9.02 -10.25
C VAL A 166 7.18 9.08 -11.42
N ASP A 167 7.31 8.12 -12.33
CA ASP A 167 6.34 7.95 -13.43
C ASP A 167 5.10 7.19 -12.92
N VAL A 168 3.91 7.76 -13.12
CA VAL A 168 2.64 7.11 -12.78
C VAL A 168 1.96 6.63 -14.05
N HIS A 169 1.76 5.31 -14.15
CA HIS A 169 1.02 4.67 -15.23
C HIS A 169 -0.34 4.21 -14.72
N VAL A 170 -1.41 4.54 -15.46
CA VAL A 170 -2.77 4.11 -15.12
C VAL A 170 -3.22 3.02 -16.08
N ILE A 171 -3.73 1.91 -15.52
CA ILE A 171 -4.33 0.82 -16.28
C ILE A 171 -5.80 0.69 -15.88
N HIS A 172 -6.69 0.77 -16.86
CA HIS A 172 -8.10 0.44 -16.66
C HIS A 172 -8.35 -1.00 -17.10
N VAL A 173 -8.88 -1.82 -16.17
CA VAL A 173 -9.27 -3.21 -16.43
C VAL A 173 -10.73 -3.26 -16.81
N VAL A 174 -11.01 -3.55 -18.07
CA VAL A 174 -12.37 -3.71 -18.56
C VAL A 174 -12.79 -5.17 -18.43
N PRO A 175 -13.90 -5.49 -17.74
CA PRO A 175 -14.37 -6.87 -17.65
C PRO A 175 -14.74 -7.39 -19.04
N PRO A 176 -14.51 -8.70 -19.35
CA PRO A 176 -14.92 -9.26 -20.60
C PRO A 176 -16.43 -9.15 -20.77
N LEU A 177 -16.86 -8.79 -21.98
CA LEU A 177 -18.28 -8.82 -22.32
C LEU A 177 -18.84 -10.21 -22.05
N PRO A 178 -20.00 -10.34 -21.39
CA PRO A 178 -20.63 -11.65 -21.21
C PRO A 178 -20.94 -12.21 -22.61
N VAL A 179 -20.23 -13.26 -23.00
CA VAL A 179 -20.60 -14.04 -24.18
C VAL A 179 -21.87 -14.77 -23.82
N THR A 180 -23.01 -14.12 -24.02
CA THR A 180 -24.28 -14.85 -24.07
C THR A 180 -24.12 -15.85 -25.20
N THR A 181 -24.16 -17.13 -24.89
CA THR A 181 -24.26 -18.22 -25.84
C THR A 181 -25.54 -18.02 -26.65
N LEU A 182 -25.44 -17.20 -27.69
CA LEU A 182 -26.49 -17.07 -28.69
C LEU A 182 -26.49 -18.34 -29.50
N SER A 183 -27.48 -19.20 -29.23
CA SER A 183 -28.00 -20.18 -30.17
C SER A 183 -28.02 -19.55 -31.58
N SER A 184 -27.28 -20.11 -32.46
CA SER A 184 -27.18 -20.07 -33.93
C SER A 184 -28.06 -19.10 -34.77
N ALA A 185 -28.24 -17.86 -34.34
CA ALA A 185 -28.75 -16.81 -35.22
C ALA A 185 -27.76 -15.64 -35.10
N ALA A 186 -26.96 -15.44 -36.14
CA ALA A 186 -26.00 -14.35 -36.21
C ALA A 186 -26.73 -12.99 -36.14
N ILE A 187 -26.78 -12.41 -34.95
CA ILE A 187 -27.11 -11.01 -34.78
C ILE A 187 -25.76 -10.28 -34.64
N PRO A 188 -25.47 -9.30 -35.48
CA PRO A 188 -24.29 -8.47 -35.32
C PRO A 188 -24.46 -7.74 -33.98
N VAL A 189 -23.66 -8.10 -32.96
CA VAL A 189 -23.61 -7.36 -31.72
C VAL A 189 -22.87 -6.07 -32.00
N ASP A 190 -23.61 -4.98 -32.17
CA ASP A 190 -23.04 -3.65 -32.19
C ASP A 190 -22.54 -3.32 -30.79
N ALA A 191 -21.24 -3.45 -30.57
CA ALA A 191 -20.61 -3.19 -29.30
C ALA A 191 -20.93 -1.77 -28.77
N SER A 192 -21.20 -0.81 -29.66
CA SER A 192 -21.54 0.57 -29.27
C SER A 192 -22.81 0.66 -28.41
N LYS A 193 -23.80 -0.19 -28.69
CA LYS A 193 -25.07 -0.21 -27.94
C LYS A 193 -24.94 -0.75 -26.50
N TYR A 194 -23.89 -1.57 -26.25
CA TYR A 194 -23.66 -2.10 -24.91
C TYR A 194 -23.07 -1.03 -23.98
N TRP A 195 -22.27 -0.13 -24.53
CA TRP A 195 -21.72 1.01 -23.78
C TRP A 195 -22.79 2.05 -23.48
N GLU A 196 -23.71 2.31 -24.40
CA GLU A 196 -24.85 3.23 -24.19
C GLU A 196 -25.78 2.74 -23.08
N SER A 197 -25.98 1.43 -22.92
CA SER A 197 -26.84 0.85 -21.89
C SER A 197 -26.21 0.84 -20.49
N SER A 198 -24.88 0.82 -20.38
CA SER A 198 -24.14 0.88 -19.13
C SER A 198 -23.85 2.31 -18.63
N GLY A 199 -24.10 3.32 -19.47
CA GLY A 199 -23.83 4.73 -19.14
C GLY A 199 -22.35 5.07 -19.00
N ARG A 200 -21.45 4.16 -19.43
CA ARG A 200 -19.99 4.32 -19.34
C ARG A 200 -19.37 4.22 -20.73
N THR A 201 -18.74 5.28 -21.19
CA THR A 201 -17.89 5.26 -22.40
C THR A 201 -16.42 5.24 -21.97
N PRO A 202 -15.54 4.51 -22.68
CA PRO A 202 -14.09 4.50 -22.39
C PRO A 202 -13.46 5.90 -22.37
N GLU A 203 -14.02 6.83 -23.15
CA GLU A 203 -13.53 8.21 -23.23
C GLU A 203 -13.81 9.02 -21.96
N LEU A 204 -14.96 8.78 -21.29
CA LEU A 204 -15.27 9.43 -20.01
C LEU A 204 -14.32 8.97 -18.90
N ASP A 205 -13.98 7.68 -18.86
CA ASP A 205 -13.07 7.14 -17.87
C ASP A 205 -11.62 7.64 -18.07
N GLU A 206 -11.19 7.85 -19.31
CA GLU A 206 -9.88 8.47 -19.62
C GLU A 206 -9.83 9.96 -19.27
N GLU A 207 -10.91 10.70 -19.53
CA GLU A 207 -11.00 12.12 -19.24
C GLU A 207 -11.02 12.38 -17.72
N GLU A 208 -11.74 11.52 -16.99
CA GLU A 208 -11.80 11.56 -15.52
C GLU A 208 -10.44 11.23 -14.89
N ALA A 209 -9.76 10.19 -15.39
CA ALA A 209 -8.40 9.84 -14.97
C ALA A 209 -7.39 10.96 -15.27
N ARG A 210 -7.47 11.58 -16.46
CA ARG A 210 -6.62 12.72 -16.84
C ARG A 210 -6.92 13.98 -16.03
N SER A 211 -8.19 14.25 -15.72
CA SER A 211 -8.60 15.39 -14.89
C SER A 211 -8.03 15.29 -13.48
N ILE A 212 -8.03 14.11 -12.89
CA ILE A 212 -7.47 13.86 -11.56
C ILE A 212 -5.95 14.04 -11.56
N LEU A 213 -5.26 13.55 -12.61
CA LEU A 213 -3.80 13.65 -12.74
C LEU A 213 -3.32 15.06 -13.14
N SER A 214 -4.15 15.87 -13.82
CA SER A 214 -3.79 17.23 -14.23
C SER A 214 -3.96 18.28 -13.13
N ASN A 215 -4.65 17.94 -12.04
CA ASN A 215 -4.85 18.81 -10.87
C ASN A 215 -3.84 18.54 -9.73
N THR A 216 -2.81 17.74 -9.99
CA THR A 216 -1.72 17.43 -9.06
C THR A 216 -0.46 18.17 -9.46
#